data_576b6b05a54fbaf3ad50db1d6b0f9604
#
_entry.id   576b6b05a54fbaf3ad50db1d6b0f9604
#
_cell.length_a   1.000
_cell.length_b   1.000
_cell.length_c   1.000
_cell.angle_alpha   90.00
_cell.angle_beta   90.00
_cell.angle_gamma   90.00
#
_symmetry.space_group_name_H-M   'P 1'
#
loop_
_entity.id
_entity.type
_entity.pdbx_description
1 polymer ?
#
loop_
_entity_poly.entity_id
_entity_poly.type
_entity_poly.pdbx_seq_one_letter_code
_entity_poly.pdbx_strand_id
1 'polypeptide(L)'
;GRIVGDYRRVALYGMDYLIEEKQKDFAGTERRAMRSKDYRIREELAEQIKCLKDMKALGEIYGFDISRPAKNAKEAFQWLYFAYLAAIKTQNGAAMSVGRVSTFLDIYIERDMANGVLTEKEAQELVDHITMKFRMVKFARIESYNQLFSGDPVWATVDVAGIGMDGRSQVTKTCFRFLHTL
;
A
#
# COMPACT_ATOMS: atom_id res chain seq x y z
N GLY A 1 -13.11 -11.83 1.95
CA GLY A 1 -11.94 -11.01 2.03
C GLY A 1 -10.72 -11.73 1.54
N ARG A 2 -9.77 -10.99 1.02
CA ARG A 2 -8.46 -11.50 0.61
C ARG A 2 -7.42 -11.18 1.68
N ILE A 3 -6.23 -11.71 1.51
CA ILE A 3 -5.09 -11.44 2.38
C ILE A 3 -4.75 -9.95 2.33
N VAL A 4 -4.42 -9.36 3.48
CA VAL A 4 -3.87 -8.01 3.55
C VAL A 4 -2.51 -7.99 2.85
N GLY A 5 -2.34 -7.09 1.87
CA GLY A 5 -1.07 -6.93 1.18
C GLY A 5 -0.03 -6.22 2.05
N ASP A 6 1.24 -6.47 1.77
CA ASP A 6 2.32 -5.68 2.37
C ASP A 6 2.55 -4.41 1.54
N TYR A 7 1.72 -3.40 1.76
CA TYR A 7 1.76 -2.12 1.04
C TYR A 7 3.03 -1.30 1.34
N ARG A 8 3.77 -1.64 2.41
CA ARG A 8 5.01 -0.99 2.81
C ARG A 8 6.14 -1.21 1.80
N ARG A 9 6.07 -2.32 1.05
CA ARG A 9 7.15 -2.70 0.13
C ARG A 9 7.46 -1.64 -0.91
N VAL A 10 6.44 -0.92 -1.41
CA VAL A 10 6.65 0.17 -2.37
C VAL A 10 7.43 1.32 -1.74
N ALA A 11 7.09 1.70 -0.50
CA ALA A 11 7.81 2.75 0.21
C ALA A 11 9.24 2.32 0.61
N LEU A 12 9.43 1.05 0.96
CA LEU A 12 10.73 0.52 1.40
C LEU A 12 11.72 0.32 0.25
N TYR A 13 11.25 -0.17 -0.89
CA TYR A 13 12.14 -0.65 -1.96
C TYR A 13 12.01 0.13 -3.27
N GLY A 14 10.87 0.78 -3.51
CA GLY A 14 10.54 1.38 -4.81
C GLY A 14 10.11 0.35 -5.85
N MET A 15 9.54 0.85 -6.94
CA MET A 15 8.98 -0.02 -7.98
C MET A 15 10.04 -0.73 -8.81
N ASP A 16 11.19 -0.08 -9.08
CA ASP A 16 12.23 -0.69 -9.91
C ASP A 16 12.80 -1.95 -9.27
N TYR A 17 13.04 -1.92 -7.96
CA TYR A 17 13.46 -3.11 -7.22
C TYR A 17 12.41 -4.23 -7.27
N LEU A 18 11.13 -3.90 -7.08
CA LEU A 18 10.05 -4.89 -7.10
C LEU A 18 9.87 -5.50 -8.49
N ILE A 19 10.05 -4.72 -9.55
CA ILE A 19 10.02 -5.21 -10.94
C ILE A 19 11.19 -6.16 -11.18
N GLU A 20 12.40 -5.79 -10.77
CA GLU A 20 13.59 -6.62 -10.92
C GLU A 20 13.45 -7.97 -10.20
N GLU A 21 12.94 -7.98 -8.97
CA GLU A 21 12.67 -9.20 -8.20
C GLU A 21 11.69 -10.12 -8.96
N LYS A 22 10.62 -9.56 -9.52
CA LYS A 22 9.65 -10.34 -10.31
C LYS A 22 10.21 -10.83 -11.63
N GLN A 23 11.11 -10.09 -12.26
CA GLN A 23 11.83 -10.53 -13.46
C GLN A 23 12.79 -11.70 -13.15
N LYS A 24 13.46 -11.68 -12.00
CA LYS A 24 14.27 -12.82 -11.53
C LYS A 24 13.40 -14.05 -11.28
N ASP A 25 12.26 -13.89 -10.61
CA ASP A 25 11.29 -14.97 -10.40
C ASP A 25 10.84 -15.55 -11.75
N PHE A 26 10.50 -14.71 -12.72
CA PHE A 26 10.06 -15.10 -14.06
C PHE A 26 11.14 -15.89 -14.80
N ALA A 27 12.39 -15.38 -14.83
CA ALA A 27 13.51 -16.07 -15.46
C ALA A 27 13.82 -17.41 -14.78
N GLY A 28 13.62 -17.50 -13.47
CA GLY A 28 13.76 -18.76 -12.72
C GLY A 28 12.78 -19.87 -13.14
N THR A 29 11.68 -19.52 -13.79
CA THR A 29 10.71 -20.51 -14.28
C THR A 29 11.15 -21.21 -15.57
N GLU A 30 12.09 -20.65 -16.32
CA GLU A 30 12.56 -21.22 -17.61
C GLU A 30 13.35 -22.52 -17.44
N ARG A 31 13.95 -22.73 -16.25
CA ARG A 31 14.76 -23.91 -15.92
C ARG A 31 13.93 -25.12 -15.49
N ARG A 32 12.60 -25.03 -15.44
CA ARG A 32 11.72 -26.10 -14.98
C ARG A 32 11.10 -26.83 -16.18
N ALA A 33 10.91 -28.15 -16.04
CA ALA A 33 10.11 -28.91 -16.99
C ALA A 33 8.69 -28.33 -17.03
N MET A 34 8.27 -27.80 -18.18
CA MET A 34 7.03 -27.03 -18.34
C MET A 34 5.81 -27.94 -18.13
N ARG A 35 5.22 -27.88 -16.93
CA ARG A 35 3.93 -28.49 -16.62
C ARG A 35 2.83 -27.44 -16.73
N SER A 36 1.59 -27.85 -16.80
CA SER A 36 0.42 -26.96 -16.89
C SER A 36 0.42 -25.86 -15.82
N LYS A 37 0.80 -26.18 -14.58
CA LYS A 37 0.90 -25.18 -13.50
C LYS A 37 2.05 -24.19 -13.70
N ASP A 38 3.12 -24.59 -14.40
CA ASP A 38 4.28 -23.71 -14.62
C ASP A 38 3.94 -22.63 -15.66
N TYR A 39 3.11 -22.93 -16.64
CA TYR A 39 2.56 -21.94 -17.56
C TYR A 39 1.72 -20.90 -16.85
N ARG A 40 0.85 -21.32 -15.91
CA ARG A 40 0.04 -20.40 -15.10
C ARG A 40 0.90 -19.48 -14.24
N ILE A 41 1.93 -20.02 -13.61
CA ILE A 41 2.86 -19.21 -12.80
C ILE A 41 3.59 -18.19 -13.67
N ARG A 42 4.00 -18.56 -14.88
CA ARG A 42 4.64 -17.62 -15.82
C ARG A 42 3.68 -16.51 -16.26
N GLU A 43 2.44 -16.86 -16.59
CA GLU A 43 1.40 -15.88 -16.91
C GLU A 43 1.20 -14.91 -15.74
N GLU A 44 1.01 -15.40 -14.51
CA GLU A 44 0.86 -14.56 -13.33
C GLU A 44 2.05 -13.64 -13.11
N LEU A 45 3.27 -14.14 -13.24
CA LEU A 45 4.48 -13.32 -13.09
C LEU A 45 4.60 -12.25 -14.17
N ALA A 46 4.27 -12.58 -15.41
CA ALA A 46 4.24 -11.61 -16.51
C ALA A 46 3.20 -10.50 -16.26
N GLU A 47 2.00 -10.85 -15.82
CA GLU A 47 0.96 -9.89 -15.44
C GLU A 47 1.37 -9.05 -14.23
N GLN A 48 2.00 -9.64 -13.21
CA GLN A 48 2.52 -8.88 -12.06
C GLN A 48 3.56 -7.86 -12.50
N ILE A 49 4.52 -8.23 -13.37
CA ILE A 49 5.54 -7.32 -13.91
C ILE A 49 4.88 -6.16 -14.66
N LYS A 50 3.88 -6.46 -15.49
CA LYS A 50 3.11 -5.46 -16.22
C LYS A 50 2.40 -4.50 -15.25
N CYS A 51 1.66 -5.02 -14.29
CA CYS A 51 0.95 -4.21 -13.30
C CYS A 51 1.89 -3.31 -12.48
N LEU A 52 3.10 -3.79 -12.14
CA LEU A 52 4.09 -2.98 -11.45
C LEU A 52 4.61 -1.83 -12.34
N LYS A 53 4.80 -2.07 -13.65
CA LYS A 53 5.15 -1.01 -14.61
C LYS A 53 4.02 0.01 -14.79
N ASP A 54 2.78 -0.46 -14.88
CA ASP A 54 1.60 0.41 -14.99
C ASP A 54 1.44 1.27 -13.72
N MET A 55 1.75 0.72 -12.55
CA MET A 55 1.73 1.47 -11.30
C MET A 55 2.83 2.54 -11.24
N LYS A 56 4.00 2.26 -11.80
CA LYS A 56 5.06 3.27 -11.96
C LYS A 56 4.60 4.43 -12.86
N ALA A 57 4.01 4.12 -14.02
CA ALA A 57 3.43 5.12 -14.91
C ALA A 57 2.31 5.93 -14.24
N LEU A 58 1.47 5.29 -13.41
CA LEU A 58 0.47 5.99 -12.60
C LEU A 58 1.12 7.01 -11.66
N GLY A 59 2.21 6.64 -10.99
CA GLY A 59 2.96 7.56 -10.13
C GLY A 59 3.43 8.80 -10.90
N GLU A 60 3.98 8.62 -12.09
CA GLU A 60 4.45 9.70 -12.96
C GLU A 60 3.32 10.66 -13.36
N ILE A 61 2.12 10.15 -13.68
CA ILE A 61 0.93 10.97 -13.99
C ILE A 61 0.58 11.90 -12.82
N TYR A 62 0.75 11.46 -11.58
CA TYR A 62 0.51 12.26 -10.39
C TYR A 62 1.74 13.08 -9.93
N GLY A 63 2.82 13.09 -10.70
CA GLY A 63 4.03 13.84 -10.39
C GLY A 63 4.92 13.21 -9.32
N PHE A 64 4.80 11.88 -9.08
CA PHE A 64 5.58 11.14 -8.11
C PHE A 64 6.49 10.11 -8.77
N ASP A 65 7.79 10.16 -8.48
CA ASP A 65 8.74 9.15 -8.89
C ASP A 65 8.79 8.01 -7.86
N ILE A 66 7.91 7.02 -8.04
CA ILE A 66 7.84 5.83 -7.20
C ILE A 66 8.81 4.72 -7.62
N SER A 67 9.70 4.98 -8.58
CA SER A 67 10.74 4.02 -9.00
C SER A 67 11.67 3.64 -7.86
N ARG A 68 11.91 4.55 -6.95
CA ARG A 68 12.85 4.49 -5.82
C ARG A 68 12.13 4.40 -4.46
N PRO A 69 12.87 4.02 -3.40
CA PRO A 69 12.36 4.09 -2.02
C PRO A 69 11.90 5.50 -1.63
N ALA A 70 10.93 5.55 -0.71
CA ALA A 70 10.46 6.82 -0.14
C ALA A 70 11.55 7.50 0.70
N LYS A 71 11.78 8.78 0.46
CA LYS A 71 12.82 9.57 1.14
C LYS A 71 12.31 10.25 2.42
N ASN A 72 11.02 10.53 2.49
CA ASN A 72 10.41 11.26 3.60
C ASN A 72 9.01 10.71 3.92
N ALA A 73 8.40 11.22 4.99
CA ALA A 73 7.09 10.80 5.43
C ALA A 73 6.01 11.00 4.35
N LYS A 74 5.97 12.15 3.71
CA LYS A 74 5.01 12.46 2.64
C LYS A 74 5.06 11.43 1.50
N GLU A 75 6.27 11.08 1.06
CA GLU A 75 6.45 10.04 0.05
C GLU A 75 6.03 8.66 0.58
N ALA A 76 6.40 8.29 1.81
CA ALA A 76 6.04 7.00 2.39
C ALA A 76 4.52 6.80 2.46
N PHE A 77 3.77 7.83 2.87
CA PHE A 77 2.32 7.83 2.86
C PHE A 77 1.75 7.67 1.44
N GLN A 78 2.30 8.38 0.48
CA GLN A 78 1.82 8.34 -0.90
C GLN A 78 2.15 7.02 -1.59
N TRP A 79 3.37 6.46 -1.41
CA TRP A 79 3.78 5.15 -1.95
C TRP A 79 2.90 4.03 -1.40
N LEU A 80 2.66 4.05 -0.09
CA LEU A 80 1.75 3.10 0.57
C LEU A 80 0.33 3.21 0.00
N TYR A 81 -0.17 4.41 -0.21
CA TYR A 81 -1.49 4.62 -0.79
C TYR A 81 -1.60 4.11 -2.23
N PHE A 82 -0.59 4.34 -3.08
CA PHE A 82 -0.56 3.76 -4.43
C PHE A 82 -0.60 2.23 -4.41
N ALA A 83 0.17 1.60 -3.52
CA ALA A 83 0.13 0.15 -3.35
C ALA A 83 -1.26 -0.34 -2.93
N TYR A 84 -1.91 0.39 -2.04
CA TYR A 84 -3.27 0.10 -1.59
C TYR A 84 -4.30 0.24 -2.73
N LEU A 85 -4.21 1.28 -3.55
CA LEU A 85 -5.08 1.47 -4.72
C LEU A 85 -4.94 0.32 -5.74
N ALA A 86 -3.73 -0.13 -6.00
CA ALA A 86 -3.50 -1.27 -6.88
C ALA A 86 -4.16 -2.54 -6.35
N ALA A 87 -4.08 -2.78 -5.04
CA ALA A 87 -4.74 -3.91 -4.38
C ALA A 87 -6.28 -3.82 -4.45
N ILE A 88 -6.86 -2.64 -4.26
CA ILE A 88 -8.31 -2.40 -4.41
C ILE A 88 -8.74 -2.70 -5.83
N LYS A 89 -8.01 -2.21 -6.83
CA LYS A 89 -8.33 -2.46 -8.24
C LYS A 89 -8.29 -3.95 -8.58
N THR A 90 -7.28 -4.66 -8.10
CA THR A 90 -7.14 -6.09 -8.34
C THR A 90 -8.24 -6.91 -7.66
N GLN A 91 -8.60 -6.57 -6.44
CA GLN A 91 -9.64 -7.27 -5.69
C GLN A 91 -11.04 -6.91 -6.18
N ASN A 92 -11.28 -5.65 -6.49
CA ASN A 92 -12.57 -5.09 -6.89
C ASN A 92 -13.73 -5.54 -6.00
N GLY A 93 -13.56 -5.44 -4.68
CA GLY A 93 -14.53 -5.89 -3.67
C GLY A 93 -14.77 -4.86 -2.58
N ALA A 94 -15.82 -5.08 -1.77
CA ALA A 94 -16.30 -4.13 -0.76
C ALA A 94 -15.30 -3.86 0.36
N ALA A 95 -14.53 -4.86 0.76
CA ALA A 95 -13.63 -4.77 1.91
C ALA A 95 -12.19 -5.05 1.48
N MET A 96 -11.29 -4.13 1.82
CA MET A 96 -9.86 -4.27 1.61
C MET A 96 -9.12 -3.66 2.80
N SER A 97 -8.63 -4.51 3.71
CA SER A 97 -7.92 -4.05 4.89
C SER A 97 -6.56 -3.44 4.54
N VAL A 98 -6.24 -2.34 5.20
CA VAL A 98 -4.93 -1.69 5.11
C VAL A 98 -3.91 -2.40 5.99
N GLY A 99 -4.38 -2.94 7.10
CA GLY A 99 -3.56 -3.60 8.12
C GLY A 99 -2.82 -2.61 9.01
N ARG A 100 -1.75 -3.07 9.64
CA ARG A 100 -0.99 -2.29 10.61
C ARG A 100 0.08 -1.46 9.91
N VAL A 101 -0.26 -0.21 9.63
CA VAL A 101 0.63 0.74 8.94
C VAL A 101 1.12 1.87 9.84
N SER A 102 0.46 2.09 10.99
CA SER A 102 0.78 3.18 11.91
C SER A 102 2.23 3.15 12.41
N THR A 103 2.70 2.01 12.87
CA THR A 103 4.08 1.82 13.36
C THR A 103 5.11 2.01 12.24
N PHE A 104 4.81 1.57 11.03
CA PHE A 104 5.67 1.75 9.88
C PHE A 104 5.79 3.23 9.49
N LEU A 105 4.68 3.95 9.41
CA LEU A 105 4.66 5.36 9.05
C LEU A 105 5.30 6.24 10.13
N ASP A 106 5.20 5.83 11.39
CA ASP A 106 5.84 6.51 12.51
C ASP A 106 7.36 6.63 12.36
N ILE A 107 8.01 5.61 11.77
CA ILE A 107 9.46 5.63 11.52
C ILE A 107 9.86 6.82 10.64
N TYR A 108 9.09 7.08 9.58
CA TYR A 108 9.35 8.20 8.69
C TYR A 108 9.02 9.55 9.34
N ILE A 109 7.90 9.61 10.05
CA ILE A 109 7.47 10.85 10.75
C ILE A 109 8.50 11.25 11.81
N GLU A 110 8.85 10.34 12.72
CA GLU A 110 9.78 10.66 13.81
C GLU A 110 11.17 11.02 13.29
N ARG A 111 11.62 10.34 12.21
CA ARG A 111 12.88 10.72 11.55
C ARG A 111 12.83 12.13 10.95
N ASP A 112 11.77 12.45 10.22
CA ASP A 112 11.64 13.73 9.53
C ASP A 112 11.42 14.87 10.55
N MET A 113 10.74 14.61 11.66
CA MET A 113 10.62 15.55 12.78
C MET A 113 11.97 15.78 13.47
N ALA A 114 12.73 14.73 13.73
CA ALA A 114 14.06 14.85 14.33
C ALA A 114 15.04 15.66 13.46
N ASN A 115 14.85 15.60 12.13
CA ASN A 115 15.63 16.36 11.15
C ASN A 115 15.07 17.78 10.90
N GLY A 116 14.01 18.18 11.56
CA GLY A 116 13.38 19.50 11.38
C GLY A 116 12.68 19.69 10.03
N VAL A 117 12.42 18.59 9.31
CA VAL A 117 11.75 18.59 8.00
C VAL A 117 10.23 18.61 8.14
N LEU A 118 9.72 18.12 9.26
CA LEU A 118 8.29 17.95 9.52
C LEU A 118 7.97 18.48 10.94
N THR A 119 6.89 19.21 11.05
CA THR A 119 6.32 19.64 12.34
C THR A 119 5.25 18.65 12.82
N GLU A 120 4.87 18.68 14.09
CA GLU A 120 3.79 17.83 14.62
C GLU A 120 2.45 18.10 13.89
N LYS A 121 2.17 19.36 13.57
CA LYS A 121 0.97 19.74 12.82
C LYS A 121 0.95 19.10 11.42
N GLU A 122 2.06 19.19 10.70
CA GLU A 122 2.18 18.57 9.37
C GLU A 122 2.16 17.04 9.43
N ALA A 123 2.70 16.45 10.50
CA ALA A 123 2.59 15.01 10.74
C ALA A 123 1.14 14.57 10.93
N GLN A 124 0.36 15.34 11.70
CA GLN A 124 -1.07 15.10 11.86
C GLN A 124 -1.82 15.27 10.53
N GLU A 125 -1.53 16.32 9.75
CA GLU A 125 -2.12 16.54 8.43
C GLU A 125 -1.89 15.37 7.47
N LEU A 126 -0.72 14.73 7.49
CA LEU A 126 -0.45 13.54 6.68
C LEU A 126 -1.37 12.37 7.07
N VAL A 127 -1.59 12.16 8.37
CA VAL A 127 -2.50 11.11 8.88
C VAL A 127 -3.95 11.43 8.53
N ASP A 128 -4.36 12.68 8.67
CA ASP A 128 -5.71 13.14 8.30
C ASP A 128 -5.96 12.93 6.80
N HIS A 129 -5.00 13.30 5.95
CA HIS A 129 -5.11 13.14 4.51
C HIS A 129 -5.22 11.66 4.07
N ILE A 130 -4.44 10.75 4.64
CA ILE A 130 -4.56 9.34 4.27
C ILE A 130 -5.87 8.74 4.77
N THR A 131 -6.34 9.15 5.95
CA THR A 131 -7.63 8.71 6.50
C THR A 131 -8.79 9.19 5.61
N MET A 132 -8.76 10.45 5.16
CA MET A 132 -9.72 10.96 4.18
C MET A 132 -9.67 10.17 2.86
N LYS A 133 -8.48 9.85 2.35
CA LYS A 133 -8.31 9.05 1.13
C LYS A 133 -8.90 7.65 1.29
N PHE A 134 -8.74 7.01 2.44
CA PHE A 134 -9.38 5.72 2.73
C PHE A 134 -10.91 5.83 2.73
N ARG A 135 -11.45 6.94 3.20
CA ARG A 135 -12.89 7.20 3.18
C ARG A 135 -13.44 7.51 1.79
N MET A 136 -12.62 8.08 0.91
CA MET A 136 -13.02 8.48 -0.44
C MET A 136 -12.88 7.36 -1.47
N VAL A 137 -12.01 6.39 -1.24
CA VAL A 137 -11.68 5.36 -2.23
C VAL A 137 -12.86 4.42 -2.48
N LYS A 138 -13.14 4.15 -3.75
CA LYS A 138 -14.20 3.24 -4.20
C LYS A 138 -13.63 2.22 -5.17
N PHE A 139 -14.32 1.08 -5.25
CA PHE A 139 -14.11 0.08 -6.30
C PHE A 139 -15.22 0.18 -7.35
N ALA A 140 -15.02 -0.41 -8.53
CA ALA A 140 -16.04 -0.43 -9.58
C ALA A 140 -17.24 -1.27 -9.14
N ARG A 141 -18.45 -0.74 -9.23
CA ARG A 141 -19.70 -1.36 -8.79
C ARG A 141 -20.73 -1.33 -9.90
N ILE A 142 -21.58 -2.35 -9.93
CA ILE A 142 -22.85 -2.32 -10.67
C ILE A 142 -23.89 -1.57 -9.83
N GLU A 143 -24.91 -1.04 -10.49
CA GLU A 143 -25.94 -0.21 -9.87
C GLU A 143 -26.65 -0.92 -8.71
N SER A 144 -27.10 -2.16 -8.89
CA SER A 144 -27.77 -2.96 -7.87
C SER A 144 -26.93 -3.15 -6.60
N TYR A 145 -25.61 -3.35 -6.76
CA TYR A 145 -24.71 -3.45 -5.63
C TYR A 145 -24.56 -2.12 -4.89
N ASN A 146 -24.50 -1.02 -5.65
CA ASN A 146 -24.41 0.32 -5.08
C ASN A 146 -25.64 0.69 -4.28
N GLN A 147 -26.85 0.28 -4.73
CA GLN A 147 -28.09 0.44 -4.01
C GLN A 147 -28.11 -0.36 -2.70
N LEU A 148 -27.63 -1.62 -2.72
CA LEU A 148 -27.57 -2.48 -1.53
C LEU A 148 -26.68 -1.92 -0.43
N PHE A 149 -25.56 -1.30 -0.78
CA PHE A 149 -24.57 -0.74 0.16
C PHE A 149 -24.62 0.77 0.28
N SER A 150 -25.71 1.40 -0.16
CA SER A 150 -25.94 2.86 -0.04
C SER A 150 -24.81 3.74 -0.57
N GLY A 151 -24.04 3.24 -1.53
CA GLY A 151 -22.90 3.96 -2.09
C GLY A 151 -21.68 4.07 -1.19
N ASP A 152 -21.57 3.25 -0.15
CA ASP A 152 -20.41 3.23 0.77
C ASP A 152 -19.07 3.09 0.02
N PRO A 153 -18.00 3.73 0.53
CA PRO A 153 -16.64 3.51 0.02
C PRO A 153 -16.16 2.08 0.30
N VAL A 154 -14.93 1.77 -0.10
CA VAL A 154 -14.26 0.55 0.33
C VAL A 154 -14.13 0.54 1.86
N TRP A 155 -14.44 -0.59 2.48
CA TRP A 155 -14.23 -0.78 3.91
C TRP A 155 -12.76 -1.01 4.18
N ALA A 156 -12.06 0.08 4.47
CA ALA A 156 -10.62 0.13 4.71
C ALA A 156 -10.34 -0.02 6.21
N THR A 157 -10.14 -1.25 6.67
CA THR A 157 -9.79 -1.49 8.07
C THR A 157 -8.31 -1.18 8.30
N VAL A 158 -8.03 -0.28 9.23
CA VAL A 158 -6.66 0.05 9.69
C VAL A 158 -6.48 -0.51 11.09
N ASP A 159 -5.44 -1.31 11.28
CA ASP A 159 -5.04 -1.79 12.60
C ASP A 159 -4.03 -0.82 13.21
N VAL A 160 -4.30 -0.38 14.43
CA VAL A 160 -3.40 0.49 15.19
C VAL A 160 -2.82 -0.23 16.38
N ALA A 161 -1.55 0.03 16.69
CA ALA A 161 -0.85 -0.54 17.86
C ALA A 161 -0.77 -2.09 17.83
N GLY A 162 -0.79 -2.72 18.99
CA GLY A 162 -0.68 -4.17 19.18
C GLY A 162 0.69 -4.60 19.67
N ILE A 163 0.98 -5.91 19.51
CA ILE A 163 2.25 -6.52 19.94
C ILE A 163 2.96 -7.09 18.70
N GLY A 164 4.26 -6.89 18.63
CA GLY A 164 5.13 -7.46 17.59
C GLY A 164 5.44 -8.94 17.85
N MET A 165 5.98 -9.61 16.84
CA MET A 165 6.41 -11.04 16.96
C MET A 165 7.48 -11.26 18.03
N ASP A 166 8.23 -10.23 18.37
CA ASP A 166 9.26 -10.19 19.41
C ASP A 166 8.72 -9.80 20.80
N GLY A 167 7.40 -9.70 20.96
CA GLY A 167 6.73 -9.33 22.20
C GLY A 167 6.75 -7.83 22.52
N ARG A 168 7.38 -6.99 21.71
CA ARG A 168 7.40 -5.53 21.93
C ARG A 168 6.08 -4.88 21.60
N SER A 169 5.71 -3.85 22.37
CA SER A 169 4.57 -2.99 22.05
C SER A 169 4.79 -2.27 20.71
N GLN A 170 3.75 -2.24 19.91
CA GLN A 170 3.68 -1.51 18.62
C GLN A 170 2.91 -0.18 18.77
N VAL A 171 2.70 0.28 20.01
CA VAL A 171 2.10 1.57 20.28
C VAL A 171 3.12 2.66 19.98
N THR A 172 2.78 3.57 19.06
CA THR A 172 3.62 4.71 18.65
C THR A 172 2.80 5.99 18.68
N LYS A 173 3.45 7.13 18.54
CA LYS A 173 2.74 8.43 18.47
C LYS A 173 1.76 8.45 17.29
N THR A 174 2.11 7.86 16.17
CA THR A 174 1.23 7.80 15.00
C THR A 174 -0.03 6.97 15.25
N CYS A 175 -0.02 6.03 16.18
CA CYS A 175 -1.25 5.37 16.62
C CYS A 175 -2.23 6.39 17.24
N PHE A 176 -1.73 7.30 18.07
CA PHE A 176 -2.56 8.36 18.66
C PHE A 176 -2.99 9.41 17.62
N ARG A 177 -2.13 9.72 16.63
CA ARG A 177 -2.51 10.60 15.52
C ARG A 177 -3.69 10.01 14.73
N PHE A 178 -3.69 8.70 14.44
CA PHE A 178 -4.84 8.03 13.83
C PHE A 178 -6.11 8.13 14.69
N LEU A 179 -5.99 7.92 16.00
CA LEU A 179 -7.12 8.05 16.93
C LEU A 179 -7.62 9.49 17.04
N HIS A 180 -6.74 10.47 16.86
CA HIS A 180 -7.12 11.90 16.89
C HIS A 180 -7.92 12.31 15.65
N THR A 181 -7.70 11.66 14.51
CA THR A 181 -8.42 11.93 13.26
C THR A 181 -9.87 11.41 13.27
N LEU A 182 -10.19 10.43 14.13
CA LEU A 182 -11.50 9.79 14.23
C LEU A 182 -12.47 10.57 15.09
#